data_ebd828f0ea51f9f42dfc493139d74530
#
_entry.id   ebd828f0ea51f9f42dfc493139d74530
#
_cell.length_a   1.000
_cell.length_b   1.000
_cell.length_c   1.000
_cell.angle_alpha   90.00
_cell.angle_beta   90.00
_cell.angle_gamma   90.00
#
_symmetry.space_group_name_H-M   'P 1'
#
loop_
_entity.id
_entity.type
_entity.pdbx_description
1 polymer ?
#
loop_
_entity_poly.entity_id
_entity_poly.type
_entity_poly.pdbx_seq_one_letter_code
_entity_poly.pdbx_strand_id
1 'polypeptide(L)'
;MKTQIFACLVAAALPLTVNAQTPHFKAGEYTATAEGIHGPVEVKVTFSNNAIKDIRILKQTETEGIGTVAATELPKKIIDAQSTKINGIAGATITSKAIFSAANKCIEQAGADPALLTPVAIKNRAGAKSLSADMVVVGGGGSGMAATIEGRMRGLNVILVEKMPYIGGAAAISGGQVVAQGSKLQKAYGSTKDSPESMME
;
A
#
# COMPACT_ATOMS: atom_id res chain seq x y z
N MET A 1 44.62 -23.56 -6.52
CA MET A 1 43.47 -22.78 -6.08
C MET A 1 43.72 -21.31 -6.37
N LYS A 2 43.07 -20.74 -7.40
CA LYS A 2 43.22 -19.33 -7.75
C LYS A 2 42.05 -18.56 -7.09
N THR A 3 42.39 -17.75 -6.10
CA THR A 3 41.44 -16.87 -5.40
C THR A 3 41.13 -15.70 -6.33
N GLN A 4 39.89 -15.60 -6.81
CA GLN A 4 39.41 -14.43 -7.53
C GLN A 4 38.91 -13.41 -6.51
N ILE A 5 39.58 -12.26 -6.46
CA ILE A 5 39.14 -11.10 -5.67
C ILE A 5 38.14 -10.33 -6.52
N PHE A 6 36.88 -10.35 -6.13
CA PHE A 6 35.86 -9.47 -6.69
C PHE A 6 36.02 -8.07 -6.08
N ALA A 7 36.54 -7.13 -6.86
CA ALA A 7 36.53 -5.72 -6.49
C ALA A 7 35.09 -5.17 -6.59
N CYS A 8 34.50 -4.86 -5.46
CA CYS A 8 33.23 -4.18 -5.41
C CYS A 8 33.41 -2.69 -5.72
N LEU A 9 33.02 -2.26 -6.90
CA LEU A 9 33.07 -0.86 -7.30
C LEU A 9 31.97 -0.10 -6.53
N VAL A 10 32.34 0.58 -5.46
CA VAL A 10 31.44 1.50 -4.77
C VAL A 10 31.33 2.77 -5.62
N ALA A 11 30.29 2.88 -6.41
CA ALA A 11 29.93 4.11 -7.08
C ALA A 11 29.48 5.12 -6.01
N ALA A 12 30.31 6.14 -5.78
CA ALA A 12 29.94 7.28 -4.94
C ALA A 12 28.76 8.01 -5.60
N ALA A 13 27.56 7.81 -5.09
CA ALA A 13 26.39 8.59 -5.48
C ALA A 13 26.60 10.01 -4.95
N LEU A 14 26.87 10.95 -5.85
CA LEU A 14 26.80 12.38 -5.55
C LEU A 14 25.37 12.68 -5.08
N PRO A 15 25.19 13.41 -3.97
CA PRO A 15 23.87 13.82 -3.55
C PRO A 15 23.33 14.80 -4.60
N LEU A 16 22.35 14.36 -5.38
CA LEU A 16 21.51 15.27 -6.14
C LEU A 16 20.74 16.10 -5.12
N THR A 17 21.21 17.31 -4.86
CA THR A 17 20.44 18.32 -4.13
C THR A 17 19.24 18.68 -5.01
N VAL A 18 18.14 17.94 -4.86
CA VAL A 18 16.85 18.34 -5.35
C VAL A 18 16.49 19.60 -4.57
N ASN A 19 16.54 20.74 -5.23
CA ASN A 19 16.08 22.01 -4.71
C ASN A 19 14.56 21.87 -4.55
N ALA A 20 14.10 21.39 -3.40
CA ALA A 20 12.69 21.28 -3.08
C ALA A 20 12.16 22.72 -2.97
N GLN A 21 11.53 23.19 -4.03
CA GLN A 21 10.77 24.42 -3.97
C GLN A 21 9.71 24.24 -2.90
N THR A 22 9.73 25.09 -1.86
CA THR A 22 8.67 25.10 -0.85
C THR A 22 7.35 25.38 -1.57
N PRO A 23 6.36 24.49 -1.45
CA PRO A 23 5.09 24.70 -2.10
C PRO A 23 4.45 25.97 -1.56
N HIS A 24 3.89 26.78 -2.45
CA HIS A 24 3.16 27.98 -2.07
C HIS A 24 1.68 27.75 -2.34
N PHE A 25 0.89 27.72 -1.27
CA PHE A 25 -0.56 27.56 -1.34
C PHE A 25 -1.24 28.89 -0.98
N LYS A 26 -2.43 29.12 -1.53
CA LYS A 26 -3.38 30.07 -0.94
C LYS A 26 -3.96 29.42 0.30
N ALA A 27 -3.68 30.00 1.48
CA ALA A 27 -4.20 29.48 2.75
C ALA A 27 -5.74 29.47 2.72
N GLY A 28 -6.33 28.42 3.23
CA GLY A 28 -7.78 28.24 3.24
C GLY A 28 -8.21 26.77 3.29
N GLU A 29 -9.52 26.55 3.24
CA GLU A 29 -10.12 25.24 3.16
C GLU A 29 -10.67 25.04 1.74
N TYR A 30 -10.39 23.89 1.16
CA TYR A 30 -10.82 23.52 -0.18
C TYR A 30 -11.45 22.14 -0.15
N THR A 31 -12.50 21.95 -0.92
CA THR A 31 -13.24 20.69 -0.98
C THR A 31 -13.32 20.22 -2.42
N ALA A 32 -13.09 18.95 -2.64
CA ALA A 32 -13.21 18.33 -3.95
C ALA A 32 -13.68 16.87 -3.83
N THR A 33 -14.21 16.36 -4.92
CA THR A 33 -14.68 14.98 -5.03
C THR A 33 -13.94 14.23 -6.13
N ALA A 34 -13.83 12.91 -5.95
CA ALA A 34 -13.40 11.98 -6.99
C ALA A 34 -14.14 10.65 -6.84
N GLU A 35 -14.30 9.94 -7.96
CA GLU A 35 -15.00 8.65 -7.97
C GLU A 35 -14.19 7.56 -7.29
N GLY A 36 -14.82 6.91 -6.31
CA GLY A 36 -14.35 5.71 -5.64
C GLY A 36 -14.92 4.44 -6.27
N ILE A 37 -15.00 3.34 -5.49
CA ILE A 37 -15.55 2.07 -5.97
C ILE A 37 -17.07 2.02 -5.85
N HIS A 38 -17.64 2.64 -4.81
CA HIS A 38 -19.08 2.63 -4.53
C HIS A 38 -19.71 4.03 -4.57
N GLY A 39 -19.01 4.99 -5.19
CA GLY A 39 -19.49 6.36 -5.35
C GLY A 39 -18.43 7.41 -5.02
N PRO A 40 -18.81 8.69 -4.99
CA PRO A 40 -17.88 9.77 -4.82
C PRO A 40 -17.29 9.80 -3.40
N VAL A 41 -15.97 10.02 -3.34
CA VAL A 41 -15.24 10.32 -2.12
C VAL A 41 -15.01 11.83 -2.07
N GLU A 42 -15.55 12.48 -1.05
CA GLU A 42 -15.43 13.92 -0.85
C GLU A 42 -14.34 14.21 0.20
N VAL A 43 -13.39 15.03 -0.18
CA VAL A 43 -12.21 15.35 0.63
C VAL A 43 -12.14 16.85 0.85
N LYS A 44 -11.94 17.26 2.10
CA LYS A 44 -11.62 18.64 2.49
C LYS A 44 -10.15 18.71 2.90
N VAL A 45 -9.43 19.67 2.35
CA VAL A 45 -8.01 19.94 2.68
C VAL A 45 -7.88 21.36 3.19
N THR A 46 -7.20 21.52 4.31
CA THR A 46 -6.84 22.81 4.89
C THR A 46 -5.37 23.10 4.63
N PHE A 47 -5.09 24.24 4.01
CA PHE A 47 -3.74 24.70 3.72
C PHE A 47 -3.36 25.93 4.53
N SER A 48 -2.09 26.01 4.94
CA SER A 48 -1.40 27.26 5.19
C SER A 48 -0.64 27.69 3.93
N ASN A 49 0.02 28.85 3.94
CA ASN A 49 0.77 29.33 2.77
C ASN A 49 1.87 28.38 2.28
N ASN A 50 2.33 27.45 3.11
CA ASN A 50 3.48 26.59 2.80
C ASN A 50 3.31 25.12 3.19
N ALA A 51 2.13 24.72 3.66
CA ALA A 51 1.91 23.34 4.13
C ALA A 51 0.46 22.89 4.06
N ILE A 52 0.27 21.60 3.85
CA ILE A 52 -0.99 20.87 4.09
C ILE A 52 -1.13 20.69 5.59
N LYS A 53 -2.17 21.28 6.19
CA LYS A 53 -2.39 21.29 7.65
C LYS A 53 -3.34 20.21 8.12
N ASP A 54 -4.43 19.98 7.37
CA ASP A 54 -5.43 18.99 7.73
C ASP A 54 -6.09 18.42 6.47
N ILE A 55 -6.51 17.17 6.55
CA ILE A 55 -7.27 16.49 5.51
C ILE A 55 -8.40 15.71 6.19
N ARG A 56 -9.63 15.91 5.74
CA ARG A 56 -10.81 15.20 6.22
C ARG A 56 -11.58 14.58 5.07
N ILE A 57 -11.98 13.35 5.25
CA ILE A 57 -12.93 12.70 4.36
C ILE A 57 -14.34 13.08 4.86
N LEU A 58 -15.04 13.89 4.08
CA LEU A 58 -16.38 14.37 4.43
C LEU A 58 -17.46 13.36 4.10
N LYS A 59 -17.29 12.66 2.97
CA LYS A 59 -18.24 11.66 2.50
C LYS A 59 -17.51 10.53 1.78
N GLN A 60 -17.93 9.31 2.06
CA GLN A 60 -17.51 8.11 1.33
C GLN A 60 -18.51 6.98 1.58
N THR A 61 -18.65 6.08 0.64
CA THR A 61 -19.48 4.87 0.70
C THR A 61 -18.67 3.63 0.36
N GLU A 62 -17.38 3.70 0.62
CA GLU A 62 -16.41 2.66 0.28
C GLU A 62 -16.58 1.40 1.14
N THR A 63 -16.02 0.28 0.66
CA THR A 63 -16.10 -1.02 1.35
C THR A 63 -15.57 -0.92 2.77
N GLU A 64 -16.38 -1.34 3.73
CA GLU A 64 -15.99 -1.38 5.14
C GLU A 64 -14.81 -2.35 5.35
N GLY A 65 -13.88 -1.98 6.23
CA GLY A 65 -12.66 -2.76 6.50
C GLY A 65 -11.60 -2.70 5.39
N ILE A 66 -11.90 -2.12 4.23
CA ILE A 66 -10.98 -1.97 3.10
C ILE A 66 -10.84 -0.50 2.73
N GLY A 67 -11.86 0.07 2.09
CA GLY A 67 -11.88 1.46 1.69
C GLY A 67 -11.91 2.42 2.87
N THR A 68 -12.62 2.05 3.94
CA THR A 68 -12.63 2.81 5.20
C THR A 68 -11.25 2.88 5.86
N VAL A 69 -10.39 1.86 5.71
CA VAL A 69 -8.99 1.90 6.17
C VAL A 69 -8.21 2.95 5.39
N ALA A 70 -8.38 3.01 4.06
CA ALA A 70 -7.75 4.05 3.24
C ALA A 70 -8.23 5.45 3.63
N ALA A 71 -9.53 5.62 3.87
CA ALA A 71 -10.12 6.89 4.30
C ALA A 71 -9.59 7.37 5.67
N THR A 72 -9.22 6.44 6.55
CA THR A 72 -8.69 6.75 7.88
C THR A 72 -7.18 7.03 7.87
N GLU A 73 -6.41 6.25 7.11
CA GLU A 73 -4.94 6.31 7.18
C GLU A 73 -4.31 7.29 6.21
N LEU A 74 -4.87 7.44 4.98
CA LEU A 74 -4.24 8.28 3.96
C LEU A 74 -4.20 9.76 4.31
N PRO A 75 -5.21 10.37 4.95
CA PRO A 75 -5.14 11.77 5.37
C PRO A 75 -3.86 12.06 6.15
N LYS A 76 -3.58 11.28 7.18
CA LYS A 76 -2.37 11.43 7.98
C LYS A 76 -1.09 11.23 7.18
N LYS A 77 -1.05 10.20 6.33
CA LYS A 77 0.13 9.90 5.49
C LYS A 77 0.43 11.04 4.50
N ILE A 78 -0.60 11.67 3.91
CA ILE A 78 -0.45 12.81 3.00
C ILE A 78 0.07 14.04 3.77
N ILE A 79 -0.47 14.30 4.96
CA ILE A 79 -0.01 15.40 5.82
C ILE A 79 1.46 15.18 6.21
N ASP A 80 1.82 13.99 6.69
CA ASP A 80 3.19 13.67 7.10
C ASP A 80 4.18 13.78 5.92
N ALA A 81 3.77 13.39 4.72
CA ALA A 81 4.57 13.45 3.50
C ALA A 81 4.52 14.82 2.81
N GLN A 82 3.56 15.68 3.14
CA GLN A 82 3.27 16.93 2.44
C GLN A 82 3.09 16.74 0.92
N SER A 83 2.59 15.57 0.51
CA SER A 83 2.44 15.19 -0.89
C SER A 83 1.47 14.02 -1.04
N THR A 84 0.78 13.98 -2.17
CA THR A 84 -0.03 12.83 -2.58
C THR A 84 0.78 11.74 -3.32
N LYS A 85 2.07 12.01 -3.62
CA LYS A 85 2.98 11.05 -4.27
C LYS A 85 3.51 10.01 -3.27
N ILE A 86 2.61 9.33 -2.62
CA ILE A 86 2.90 8.26 -1.66
C ILE A 86 2.19 6.97 -2.07
N ASN A 87 2.59 5.88 -1.48
CA ASN A 87 1.91 4.61 -1.72
C ASN A 87 0.49 4.62 -1.12
N GLY A 88 -0.47 4.17 -1.89
CA GLY A 88 -1.83 3.89 -1.41
C GLY A 88 -1.87 2.74 -0.40
N ILE A 89 -3.05 2.47 0.12
CA ILE A 89 -3.30 1.36 1.02
C ILE A 89 -3.44 0.07 0.19
N ALA A 90 -2.68 -0.95 0.55
CA ALA A 90 -2.76 -2.25 -0.09
C ALA A 90 -4.18 -2.83 0.08
N GLY A 91 -4.75 -3.37 -0.99
CA GLY A 91 -6.13 -3.85 -1.02
C GLY A 91 -7.19 -2.78 -1.27
N ALA A 92 -6.89 -1.49 -1.02
CA ALA A 92 -7.81 -0.37 -1.23
C ALA A 92 -7.33 0.59 -2.35
N THR A 93 -6.86 0.04 -3.46
CA THR A 93 -6.21 0.81 -4.53
C THR A 93 -7.13 1.85 -5.17
N ILE A 94 -8.40 1.50 -5.43
CA ILE A 94 -9.37 2.41 -6.08
C ILE A 94 -9.71 3.54 -5.14
N THR A 95 -10.04 3.25 -3.89
CA THR A 95 -10.31 4.26 -2.86
C THR A 95 -9.10 5.16 -2.61
N SER A 96 -7.88 4.59 -2.58
CA SER A 96 -6.65 5.38 -2.44
C SER A 96 -6.49 6.36 -3.60
N LYS A 97 -6.72 5.92 -4.85
CA LYS A 97 -6.67 6.78 -6.03
C LYS A 97 -7.72 7.88 -5.98
N ALA A 98 -8.93 7.57 -5.52
CA ALA A 98 -10.00 8.57 -5.35
C ALA A 98 -9.59 9.65 -4.34
N ILE A 99 -9.06 9.26 -3.18
CA ILE A 99 -8.57 10.20 -2.15
C ILE A 99 -7.44 11.06 -2.70
N PHE A 100 -6.44 10.49 -3.40
CA PHE A 100 -5.37 11.25 -4.01
C PHE A 100 -5.87 12.22 -5.08
N SER A 101 -6.79 11.76 -5.93
CA SER A 101 -7.38 12.61 -6.98
C SER A 101 -8.16 13.80 -6.40
N ALA A 102 -8.98 13.56 -5.37
CA ALA A 102 -9.71 14.64 -4.69
C ALA A 102 -8.74 15.60 -3.98
N ALA A 103 -7.73 15.08 -3.28
CA ALA A 103 -6.70 15.91 -2.63
C ALA A 103 -5.90 16.74 -3.65
N ASN A 104 -5.56 16.17 -4.82
CA ASN A 104 -4.87 16.90 -5.90
C ASN A 104 -5.72 18.06 -6.42
N LYS A 105 -7.01 17.86 -6.63
CA LYS A 105 -7.93 18.96 -7.00
C LYS A 105 -7.95 20.07 -5.95
N CYS A 106 -7.90 19.74 -4.65
CA CYS A 106 -7.80 20.75 -3.61
C CYS A 106 -6.45 21.50 -3.66
N ILE A 107 -5.35 20.81 -3.96
CA ILE A 107 -4.01 21.41 -4.13
C ILE A 107 -4.02 22.38 -5.32
N GLU A 108 -4.61 22.00 -6.44
CA GLU A 108 -4.77 22.85 -7.62
C GLU A 108 -5.63 24.09 -7.32
N GLN A 109 -6.75 23.93 -6.61
CA GLN A 109 -7.59 25.04 -6.14
C GLN A 109 -6.82 26.00 -5.23
N ALA A 110 -5.92 25.48 -4.40
CA ALA A 110 -5.03 26.27 -3.56
C ALA A 110 -3.87 26.93 -4.35
N GLY A 111 -3.80 26.72 -5.68
CA GLY A 111 -2.85 27.39 -6.56
C GLY A 111 -1.48 26.71 -6.68
N ALA A 112 -1.36 25.46 -6.22
CA ALA A 112 -0.14 24.67 -6.35
C ALA A 112 -0.32 23.53 -7.36
N ASP A 113 0.78 23.07 -7.95
CA ASP A 113 0.79 21.90 -8.82
C ASP A 113 1.12 20.65 -8.00
N PRO A 114 0.20 19.66 -7.91
CA PRO A 114 0.47 18.41 -7.21
C PRO A 114 1.68 17.65 -7.78
N ALA A 115 1.98 17.84 -9.06
CA ALA A 115 3.11 17.21 -9.73
C ALA A 115 4.47 17.71 -9.22
N LEU A 116 4.53 18.89 -8.65
CA LEU A 116 5.75 19.49 -8.09
C LEU A 116 5.95 19.16 -6.61
N LEU A 117 4.92 18.64 -5.91
CA LEU A 117 5.03 18.26 -4.51
C LEU A 117 5.86 16.98 -4.37
N THR A 118 7.10 17.12 -3.93
CA THR A 118 7.94 15.98 -3.57
C THR A 118 7.66 15.54 -2.15
N PRO A 119 7.47 14.23 -1.89
CA PRO A 119 7.28 13.76 -0.53
C PRO A 119 8.45 14.15 0.36
N VAL A 120 8.16 14.77 1.49
CA VAL A 120 9.17 14.95 2.54
C VAL A 120 9.59 13.56 3.02
N ALA A 121 10.90 13.30 3.05
CA ALA A 121 11.39 12.03 3.56
C ALA A 121 10.89 11.84 4.99
N ILE A 122 10.06 10.83 5.18
CA ILE A 122 9.62 10.45 6.53
C ILE A 122 10.90 10.06 7.26
N LYS A 123 11.30 10.84 8.27
CA LYS A 123 12.43 10.46 9.14
C LYS A 123 12.14 9.05 9.65
N ASN A 124 13.01 8.11 9.29
CA ASN A 124 12.92 6.76 9.79
C ASN A 124 12.70 6.83 11.29
N ARG A 125 11.65 6.15 11.78
CA ARG A 125 11.37 6.11 13.20
C ARG A 125 12.63 5.68 13.92
N ALA A 126 13.13 6.54 14.81
CA ALA A 126 14.25 6.20 15.67
C ALA A 126 13.94 4.86 16.35
N GLY A 127 14.81 3.87 16.19
CA GLY A 127 14.64 2.55 16.79
C GLY A 127 14.46 1.39 15.80
N ALA A 128 15.09 1.45 14.63
CA ALA A 128 15.20 0.26 13.77
C ALA A 128 15.84 -0.88 14.59
N LYS A 129 15.03 -1.94 14.86
CA LYS A 129 15.55 -3.17 15.49
C LYS A 129 16.16 -4.03 14.40
N SER A 130 17.40 -4.48 14.59
CA SER A 130 17.98 -5.54 13.78
C SER A 130 17.48 -6.88 14.34
N LEU A 131 16.89 -7.70 13.47
CA LEU A 131 16.44 -9.04 13.81
C LEU A 131 17.15 -10.02 12.85
N SER A 132 17.42 -11.23 13.35
CA SER A 132 17.99 -12.32 12.57
C SER A 132 17.02 -13.48 12.50
N ALA A 133 16.94 -14.12 11.35
CA ALA A 133 16.10 -15.30 11.10
C ALA A 133 16.71 -16.16 10.00
N ASP A 134 16.32 -17.44 9.94
CA ASP A 134 16.72 -18.35 8.87
C ASP A 134 15.97 -18.01 7.57
N MET A 135 14.73 -17.49 7.71
CA MET A 135 13.89 -17.10 6.59
C MET A 135 13.11 -15.82 6.93
N VAL A 136 13.09 -14.87 5.97
CA VAL A 136 12.25 -13.66 6.04
C VAL A 136 11.21 -13.74 4.93
N VAL A 137 9.93 -13.66 5.31
CA VAL A 137 8.79 -13.62 4.38
C VAL A 137 8.27 -12.18 4.33
N VAL A 138 8.19 -11.60 3.15
CA VAL A 138 7.67 -10.24 2.94
C VAL A 138 6.26 -10.31 2.35
N GLY A 139 5.28 -9.86 3.12
CA GLY A 139 3.86 -9.90 2.81
C GLY A 139 3.12 -11.02 3.53
N GLY A 140 2.13 -10.66 4.36
CA GLY A 140 1.30 -11.56 5.17
C GLY A 140 0.00 -11.98 4.49
N GLY A 141 -0.07 -12.00 3.15
CA GLY A 141 -1.19 -12.55 2.40
C GLY A 141 -1.21 -14.08 2.43
N GLY A 142 -2.16 -14.72 1.73
CA GLY A 142 -2.33 -16.18 1.73
C GLY A 142 -1.03 -16.94 1.44
N SER A 143 -0.29 -16.54 0.41
CA SER A 143 0.99 -17.18 0.04
C SER A 143 2.07 -16.98 1.10
N GLY A 144 2.19 -15.76 1.65
CA GLY A 144 3.18 -15.47 2.69
C GLY A 144 2.89 -16.21 3.99
N MET A 145 1.62 -16.32 4.37
CA MET A 145 1.22 -17.13 5.53
C MET A 145 1.54 -18.61 5.31
N ALA A 146 1.24 -19.16 4.12
CA ALA A 146 1.56 -20.54 3.79
C ALA A 146 3.07 -20.80 3.86
N ALA A 147 3.88 -19.91 3.27
CA ALA A 147 5.35 -20.00 3.34
C ALA A 147 5.87 -19.92 4.78
N THR A 148 5.28 -19.04 5.60
CA THR A 148 5.66 -18.89 7.01
C THR A 148 5.36 -20.17 7.80
N ILE A 149 4.16 -20.73 7.61
CA ILE A 149 3.75 -21.97 8.27
C ILE A 149 4.68 -23.11 7.86
N GLU A 150 4.92 -23.29 6.57
CA GLU A 150 5.79 -24.37 6.06
C GLU A 150 7.22 -24.21 6.60
N GLY A 151 7.77 -23.02 6.59
CA GLY A 151 9.09 -22.74 7.16
C GLY A 151 9.16 -23.10 8.65
N ARG A 152 8.15 -22.74 9.42
CA ARG A 152 8.07 -23.11 10.85
C ARG A 152 7.91 -24.61 11.06
N MET A 153 7.12 -25.29 10.25
CA MET A 153 6.96 -26.76 10.29
C MET A 153 8.28 -27.48 10.02
N ARG A 154 9.18 -26.87 9.23
CA ARG A 154 10.54 -27.38 8.96
C ARG A 154 11.56 -26.99 10.02
N GLY A 155 11.13 -26.33 11.11
CA GLY A 155 12.00 -25.95 12.23
C GLY A 155 12.77 -24.64 12.03
N LEU A 156 12.51 -23.90 10.94
CA LEU A 156 13.18 -22.63 10.69
C LEU A 156 12.68 -21.52 11.63
N ASN A 157 13.57 -20.61 12.02
CA ASN A 157 13.20 -19.34 12.61
C ASN A 157 12.75 -18.40 11.50
N VAL A 158 11.45 -18.04 11.48
CA VAL A 158 10.86 -17.27 10.40
C VAL A 158 10.36 -15.93 10.92
N ILE A 159 10.71 -14.84 10.21
CA ILE A 159 10.16 -13.50 10.38
C ILE A 159 9.21 -13.23 9.23
N LEU A 160 7.94 -12.94 9.55
CA LEU A 160 6.95 -12.43 8.61
C LEU A 160 6.85 -10.91 8.76
N VAL A 161 7.05 -10.19 7.66
CA VAL A 161 6.92 -8.73 7.59
C VAL A 161 5.68 -8.38 6.78
N GLU A 162 4.75 -7.65 7.39
CA GLU A 162 3.53 -7.17 6.75
C GLU A 162 3.45 -5.64 6.82
N LYS A 163 3.03 -5.02 5.72
CA LYS A 163 2.86 -3.57 5.61
C LYS A 163 1.60 -3.09 6.34
N MET A 164 0.55 -3.90 6.31
CA MET A 164 -0.73 -3.60 6.95
C MET A 164 -0.69 -3.92 8.45
N PRO A 165 -1.55 -3.31 9.27
CA PRO A 165 -1.66 -3.64 10.69
C PRO A 165 -2.29 -5.02 10.96
N TYR A 166 -2.67 -5.76 9.92
CA TYR A 166 -3.26 -7.10 9.97
C TYR A 166 -2.68 -7.99 8.87
N ILE A 167 -2.72 -9.29 9.07
CA ILE A 167 -2.33 -10.31 8.10
C ILE A 167 -3.56 -10.83 7.35
N GLY A 168 -3.35 -11.50 6.22
CA GLY A 168 -4.40 -12.13 5.41
C GLY A 168 -4.47 -11.59 3.98
N GLY A 169 -4.23 -10.30 3.79
CA GLY A 169 -4.32 -9.67 2.46
C GLY A 169 -5.67 -9.95 1.79
N ALA A 170 -5.68 -10.21 0.49
CA ALA A 170 -6.89 -10.56 -0.26
C ALA A 170 -7.56 -11.85 0.23
N ALA A 171 -6.81 -12.78 0.82
CA ALA A 171 -7.38 -14.02 1.36
C ALA A 171 -8.32 -13.76 2.56
N ALA A 172 -8.04 -12.76 3.38
CA ALA A 172 -8.89 -12.41 4.53
C ALA A 172 -10.27 -11.86 4.14
N ILE A 173 -10.39 -11.32 2.93
CA ILE A 173 -11.63 -10.74 2.40
C ILE A 173 -12.27 -11.60 1.30
N SER A 174 -11.66 -12.75 0.98
CA SER A 174 -12.26 -13.72 0.08
C SER A 174 -13.42 -14.43 0.77
N GLY A 175 -14.43 -14.86 0.01
CA GLY A 175 -15.53 -15.68 0.53
C GLY A 175 -15.12 -17.09 0.97
N GLY A 176 -13.83 -17.38 1.06
CA GLY A 176 -13.31 -18.71 1.43
C GLY A 176 -13.46 -19.76 0.32
N GLN A 177 -13.85 -19.34 -0.87
CA GLN A 177 -13.95 -20.25 -2.02
C GLN A 177 -12.58 -20.60 -2.53
N VAL A 178 -12.32 -21.89 -2.70
CA VAL A 178 -11.10 -22.43 -3.30
C VAL A 178 -11.50 -23.25 -4.52
N VAL A 179 -11.00 -22.85 -5.67
CA VAL A 179 -11.13 -23.64 -6.90
C VAL A 179 -10.08 -24.75 -6.83
N ALA A 180 -10.51 -25.98 -6.80
CA ALA A 180 -9.64 -27.14 -6.76
C ALA A 180 -10.20 -28.23 -7.65
N GLN A 181 -9.31 -28.92 -8.36
CA GLN A 181 -9.65 -30.01 -9.26
C GLN A 181 -9.21 -31.35 -8.66
N GLY A 182 -9.94 -32.41 -8.96
CA GLY A 182 -9.57 -33.78 -8.59
C GLY A 182 -9.63 -34.06 -7.08
N SER A 183 -10.35 -33.26 -6.31
CA SER A 183 -10.50 -33.48 -4.88
C SER A 183 -11.27 -34.77 -4.55
N LYS A 184 -11.06 -35.32 -3.36
CA LYS A 184 -11.82 -36.48 -2.88
C LYS A 184 -13.33 -36.20 -2.83
N LEU A 185 -13.71 -34.96 -2.50
CA LEU A 185 -15.10 -34.51 -2.49
C LEU A 185 -15.72 -34.49 -3.90
N GLN A 186 -15.05 -33.95 -4.89
CA GLN A 186 -15.52 -33.95 -6.26
C GLN A 186 -15.77 -35.37 -6.77
N LYS A 187 -14.84 -36.28 -6.48
CA LYS A 187 -15.02 -37.70 -6.84
C LYS A 187 -16.21 -38.36 -6.13
N ALA A 188 -16.40 -38.05 -4.84
CA ALA A 188 -17.52 -38.53 -4.05
C ALA A 188 -18.89 -38.04 -4.55
N TYR A 189 -18.94 -36.80 -5.06
CA TYR A 189 -20.15 -36.18 -5.64
C TYR A 189 -20.31 -36.47 -7.13
N GLY A 190 -19.44 -37.31 -7.74
CA GLY A 190 -19.52 -37.64 -9.15
C GLY A 190 -19.19 -36.51 -10.12
N SER A 191 -18.56 -35.45 -9.64
CA SER A 191 -18.06 -34.36 -10.49
C SER A 191 -16.75 -34.79 -11.16
N THR A 192 -16.82 -35.21 -12.43
CA THR A 192 -15.68 -35.71 -13.21
C THR A 192 -15.37 -34.84 -14.41
N LYS A 193 -16.03 -33.70 -14.55
CA LYS A 193 -15.90 -32.80 -15.72
C LYS A 193 -14.68 -31.92 -15.70
N ASP A 194 -14.09 -31.69 -14.53
CA ASP A 194 -12.95 -30.81 -14.40
C ASP A 194 -11.64 -31.56 -14.64
N SER A 195 -10.83 -31.07 -15.54
CA SER A 195 -9.48 -31.52 -15.83
C SER A 195 -8.47 -30.39 -15.72
N PRO A 196 -7.15 -30.67 -15.61
CA PRO A 196 -6.15 -29.61 -15.67
C PRO A 196 -6.29 -28.72 -16.91
N GLU A 197 -6.65 -29.32 -18.03
CA GLU A 197 -6.84 -28.65 -19.32
C GLU A 197 -8.04 -27.69 -19.24
N SER A 198 -9.19 -28.14 -18.72
CA SER A 198 -10.41 -27.33 -18.62
C SER A 198 -10.29 -26.16 -17.62
N MET A 199 -9.30 -26.19 -16.74
CA MET A 199 -9.02 -25.08 -15.81
C MET A 199 -8.04 -24.05 -16.39
N MET A 200 -7.41 -24.33 -17.54
CA MET A 200 -6.49 -23.42 -18.21
C MET A 200 -7.11 -22.68 -19.41
N GLU A 201 -8.32 -23.04 -19.80
CA GLU A 201 -9.15 -22.33 -20.78
C GLU A 201 -9.92 -21.16 -20.13
#